data_c7838207077f463a268e9394e446c997
#
_entry.id   c7838207077f463a268e9394e446c997
#
_cell.length_a   1.000
_cell.length_b   1.000
_cell.length_c   1.000
_cell.angle_alpha   90.00
_cell.angle_beta   90.00
_cell.angle_gamma   90.00
#
_symmetry.space_group_name_H-M   'P 1'
#
loop_
_entity.id
_entity.type
_entity.pdbx_description
1 polymer ?
#
loop_
_entity_poly.entity_id
_entity_poly.type
_entity_poly.pdbx_seq_one_letter_code
_entity_poly.pdbx_strand_id
1 'polypeptide(L)'
;MSSIPSHLARVPNNLASKIILQALQRTQASILTNQIQLATGRRVNHASDDPLATSVVSVLDDVVERRGQWLRNLSHADAVLNNVDAALADATDLFIEAKGIASSQVGVGSDTDTRRNQAAVIDSLLIELFATANRDYQQVHFFGGSATARPPMEQLLSGYRYTGQGAGLANDLGMLNPINITLSGEDAFGALSARVTGNFDLDPTLAIDTRLVDLNGARGLGVTLGEVNIDVGGTLSTLDLSTAHTVGDVAAMLEAEIQLTDITATVVISAGGNTFEIAGAGPVTITDLTGATTAADLGLDIPGGFPGPAMGGNDIDARITDQTLVTSLPGLTQPLGTIRLSNGGQVRDLDLSTVTTVRELRNAVESLNLGIRVEIADTGDRLNFINELSGGDMSVAEVAGGLTATELGVRTFATWTRLDDLNDGRGIQIRSGSVDPITGLPDPAADIDFRIDLKDGSALDVDLAGAQTIGDVLDAITAAAAVASLPVTATLAADGNGITITDATVGTGDTSVTAQNGSFAAEDLGMVGSTGGATLTSEDRATVAVESVFTHLLRLRDALLTDDERGITLAAEKFDRDISGLAEARANVGVRSRRVATAVLREEDLRIQDMALRSQVQDLDYTEAS
;
A
#
# COMPACT_ATOMS: atom_id res chain seq x y z
N MET A 1 -36.11 25.27 -101.22
CA MET A 1 -36.77 24.08 -100.71
C MET A 1 -35.70 22.99 -100.56
N SER A 2 -35.22 22.80 -99.37
CA SER A 2 -34.21 21.78 -99.03
C SER A 2 -34.94 20.48 -98.70
N SER A 3 -34.77 19.45 -99.50
CA SER A 3 -35.39 18.13 -99.31
C SER A 3 -34.62 17.39 -98.20
N ILE A 4 -35.29 17.05 -97.13
CA ILE A 4 -34.80 16.20 -96.10
C ILE A 4 -34.69 14.76 -96.68
N PRO A 5 -33.51 14.06 -96.54
CA PRO A 5 -33.37 12.72 -97.10
C PRO A 5 -34.24 11.73 -96.29
N SER A 6 -35.11 10.98 -97.04
CA SER A 6 -36.07 10.00 -96.48
C SER A 6 -35.52 8.73 -95.84
N HIS A 7 -34.23 8.60 -95.68
CA HIS A 7 -33.59 7.39 -95.06
C HIS A 7 -33.24 7.57 -93.63
N LEU A 8 -33.55 8.72 -92.99
CA LEU A 8 -33.35 8.95 -91.56
C LEU A 8 -34.56 8.63 -90.68
N ALA A 9 -35.71 8.18 -91.28
CA ALA A 9 -36.99 7.96 -90.59
C ALA A 9 -37.33 6.47 -90.38
N ARG A 10 -36.40 5.52 -90.60
CA ARG A 10 -36.67 4.12 -90.31
C ARG A 10 -35.79 3.64 -89.18
N VAL A 11 -36.26 3.80 -87.96
CA VAL A 11 -35.73 2.99 -86.83
C VAL A 11 -36.02 1.53 -87.22
N PRO A 12 -34.98 0.64 -87.31
CA PRO A 12 -35.21 -0.77 -87.65
C PRO A 12 -36.22 -1.34 -86.64
N ASN A 13 -37.25 -2.10 -87.15
CA ASN A 13 -38.26 -2.72 -86.28
C ASN A 13 -37.66 -3.52 -85.13
N ASN A 14 -36.47 -4.18 -85.34
CA ASN A 14 -35.69 -4.85 -84.30
C ASN A 14 -35.15 -3.93 -83.24
N LEU A 15 -34.83 -2.66 -83.54
CA LEU A 15 -34.38 -1.68 -82.53
C LEU A 15 -35.57 -1.17 -81.72
N ALA A 16 -36.70 -0.91 -82.35
CA ALA A 16 -37.94 -0.52 -81.65
C ALA A 16 -38.42 -1.66 -80.73
N SER A 17 -38.46 -2.90 -81.24
CA SER A 17 -38.79 -4.07 -80.40
C SER A 17 -37.82 -4.29 -79.23
N LYS A 18 -36.49 -4.10 -79.42
CA LYS A 18 -35.51 -4.16 -78.34
C LYS A 18 -35.69 -3.05 -77.29
N ILE A 19 -36.01 -1.82 -77.74
CA ILE A 19 -36.25 -0.70 -76.81
C ILE A 19 -37.55 -0.94 -76.01
N ILE A 20 -38.61 -1.47 -76.65
CA ILE A 20 -39.86 -1.81 -75.95
C ILE A 20 -39.64 -2.95 -74.98
N LEU A 21 -38.88 -4.01 -75.35
CA LEU A 21 -38.56 -5.15 -74.49
C LEU A 21 -37.72 -4.71 -73.30
N GLN A 22 -36.73 -3.82 -73.53
CA GLN A 22 -35.91 -3.25 -72.46
C GLN A 22 -36.74 -2.34 -71.51
N ALA A 23 -37.65 -1.56 -72.07
CA ALA A 23 -38.58 -0.73 -71.28
C ALA A 23 -39.51 -1.61 -70.42
N LEU A 24 -40.06 -2.70 -71.01
CA LEU A 24 -40.91 -3.62 -70.27
C LEU A 24 -40.16 -4.38 -69.16
N GLN A 25 -38.96 -4.82 -69.46
CA GLN A 25 -38.07 -5.46 -68.43
C GLN A 25 -37.73 -4.48 -67.31
N ARG A 26 -37.42 -3.22 -67.61
CA ARG A 26 -37.20 -2.18 -66.62
C ARG A 26 -38.42 -1.94 -65.74
N THR A 27 -39.61 -1.85 -66.39
CA THR A 27 -40.89 -1.64 -65.66
C THR A 27 -41.18 -2.85 -64.76
N GLN A 28 -40.99 -4.08 -65.23
CA GLN A 28 -41.20 -5.28 -64.42
C GLN A 28 -40.18 -5.35 -63.21
N ALA A 29 -38.93 -4.99 -63.44
CA ALA A 29 -37.94 -4.92 -62.40
C ALA A 29 -38.31 -3.82 -61.35
N SER A 30 -38.75 -2.64 -61.79
CA SER A 30 -39.23 -1.56 -60.94
C SER A 30 -40.45 -1.97 -60.11
N ILE A 31 -41.43 -2.65 -60.71
CA ILE A 31 -42.61 -3.15 -59.98
C ILE A 31 -42.21 -4.18 -58.95
N LEU A 32 -41.31 -5.11 -59.31
CA LEU A 32 -40.80 -6.09 -58.31
C LEU A 32 -40.06 -5.44 -57.15
N THR A 33 -39.19 -4.44 -57.43
CA THR A 33 -38.50 -3.67 -56.40
C THR A 33 -39.48 -2.95 -55.50
N ASN A 34 -40.49 -2.27 -56.06
CA ASN A 34 -41.53 -1.57 -55.27
C ASN A 34 -42.36 -2.56 -54.43
N GLN A 35 -42.68 -3.75 -54.98
CA GLN A 35 -43.39 -4.77 -54.21
C GLN A 35 -42.52 -5.28 -53.02
N ILE A 36 -41.22 -5.49 -53.21
CA ILE A 36 -40.30 -5.87 -52.15
C ILE A 36 -40.20 -4.74 -51.09
N GLN A 37 -40.09 -3.48 -51.54
CA GLN A 37 -40.03 -2.33 -50.65
C GLN A 37 -41.32 -2.18 -49.84
N LEU A 38 -42.49 -2.34 -50.45
CA LEU A 38 -43.79 -2.30 -49.78
C LEU A 38 -43.98 -3.49 -48.81
N ALA A 39 -43.51 -4.69 -49.21
CA ALA A 39 -43.60 -5.89 -48.37
C ALA A 39 -42.67 -5.84 -47.17
N THR A 40 -41.47 -5.25 -47.31
CA THR A 40 -40.48 -5.14 -46.24
C THR A 40 -40.61 -3.84 -45.42
N GLY A 41 -41.30 -2.83 -45.95
CA GLY A 41 -41.34 -1.49 -45.38
C GLY A 41 -40.01 -0.74 -45.48
N ARG A 42 -39.06 -1.24 -46.28
CA ARG A 42 -37.72 -0.66 -46.41
C ARG A 42 -37.46 -0.20 -47.83
N ARG A 43 -36.96 1.02 -47.99
CA ARG A 43 -36.49 1.58 -49.24
C ARG A 43 -35.23 0.91 -49.74
N VAL A 44 -34.32 0.59 -48.84
CA VAL A 44 -33.03 -0.05 -49.09
C VAL A 44 -33.05 -1.46 -48.51
N ASN A 45 -33.15 -2.49 -49.38
CA ASN A 45 -33.15 -3.90 -48.99
C ASN A 45 -31.82 -4.58 -49.31
N HIS A 46 -31.16 -4.18 -50.38
CA HIS A 46 -29.89 -4.71 -50.85
C HIS A 46 -28.89 -3.57 -51.10
N ALA A 47 -27.59 -3.89 -50.97
CA ALA A 47 -26.53 -2.92 -51.25
C ALA A 47 -26.53 -2.38 -52.70
N SER A 48 -27.14 -3.12 -53.62
CA SER A 48 -27.33 -2.70 -55.01
C SER A 48 -28.41 -1.64 -55.20
N ASP A 49 -29.36 -1.49 -54.26
CA ASP A 49 -30.47 -0.56 -54.36
C ASP A 49 -29.98 0.90 -54.18
N ASP A 50 -29.17 1.12 -53.15
CA ASP A 50 -28.52 2.39 -52.85
C ASP A 50 -27.22 2.13 -52.08
N PRO A 51 -26.05 2.07 -52.76
CA PRO A 51 -24.77 1.75 -52.10
C PRO A 51 -24.36 2.79 -51.05
N LEU A 52 -24.71 4.07 -51.25
CA LEU A 52 -24.40 5.13 -50.30
C LEU A 52 -25.25 5.00 -49.04
N ALA A 53 -26.56 4.86 -49.21
CA ALA A 53 -27.47 4.62 -48.09
C ALA A 53 -27.13 3.34 -47.33
N THR A 54 -26.77 2.25 -48.03
CA THR A 54 -26.36 1.00 -47.39
C THR A 54 -25.10 1.18 -46.53
N SER A 55 -24.11 1.95 -46.98
CA SER A 55 -22.93 2.23 -46.18
C SER A 55 -23.25 3.02 -44.90
N VAL A 56 -24.14 4.00 -45.00
CA VAL A 56 -24.63 4.79 -43.86
C VAL A 56 -25.42 3.90 -42.88
N VAL A 57 -26.33 3.06 -43.41
CA VAL A 57 -27.09 2.11 -42.56
C VAL A 57 -26.16 1.15 -41.83
N SER A 58 -25.13 0.60 -42.50
CA SER A 58 -24.17 -0.30 -41.87
C SER A 58 -23.41 0.37 -40.71
N VAL A 59 -22.98 1.63 -40.90
CA VAL A 59 -22.33 2.40 -39.82
C VAL A 59 -23.30 2.67 -38.67
N LEU A 60 -24.56 3.00 -38.96
CA LEU A 60 -25.57 3.22 -37.92
C LEU A 60 -25.93 1.93 -37.17
N ASP A 61 -25.98 0.77 -37.87
CA ASP A 61 -26.20 -0.53 -37.25
C ASP A 61 -25.07 -0.84 -36.24
N ASP A 62 -23.81 -0.64 -36.64
CA ASP A 62 -22.65 -0.82 -35.76
C ASP A 62 -22.70 0.09 -34.52
N VAL A 63 -23.14 1.34 -34.70
CA VAL A 63 -23.31 2.30 -33.60
C VAL A 63 -24.43 1.86 -32.66
N VAL A 64 -25.60 1.48 -33.19
CA VAL A 64 -26.76 1.03 -32.41
C VAL A 64 -26.42 -0.25 -31.62
N GLU A 65 -25.70 -1.18 -32.23
CA GLU A 65 -25.28 -2.41 -31.56
C GLU A 65 -24.29 -2.13 -30.42
N ARG A 66 -23.31 -1.27 -30.67
CA ARG A 66 -22.34 -0.83 -29.64
C ARG A 66 -23.03 -0.15 -28.46
N ARG A 67 -23.99 0.76 -28.71
CA ARG A 67 -24.78 1.36 -27.63
C ARG A 67 -25.61 0.32 -26.89
N GLY A 68 -26.16 -0.66 -27.61
CA GLY A 68 -26.82 -1.80 -26.99
C GLY A 68 -25.92 -2.58 -26.04
N GLN A 69 -24.65 -2.75 -26.41
CA GLN A 69 -23.66 -3.39 -25.51
C GLN A 69 -23.35 -2.51 -24.29
N TRP A 70 -23.13 -1.21 -24.50
CA TRP A 70 -22.91 -0.29 -23.37
C TRP A 70 -24.10 -0.24 -22.41
N LEU A 71 -25.34 -0.25 -22.91
CA LEU A 71 -26.52 -0.32 -22.06
C LEU A 71 -26.58 -1.62 -21.22
N ARG A 72 -26.20 -2.77 -21.78
CA ARG A 72 -26.09 -4.03 -21.02
C ARG A 72 -25.00 -3.92 -19.95
N ASN A 73 -23.83 -3.38 -20.29
CA ASN A 73 -22.73 -3.19 -19.36
C ASN A 73 -23.11 -2.19 -18.24
N LEU A 74 -23.79 -1.10 -18.57
CA LEU A 74 -24.29 -0.13 -17.59
C LEU A 74 -25.34 -0.73 -16.65
N SER A 75 -26.27 -1.54 -17.18
CA SER A 75 -27.26 -2.26 -16.36
C SER A 75 -26.59 -3.26 -15.40
N HIS A 76 -25.54 -3.96 -15.85
CA HIS A 76 -24.75 -4.83 -14.99
C HIS A 76 -24.01 -4.03 -13.91
N ALA A 77 -23.39 -2.91 -14.29
CA ALA A 77 -22.69 -2.01 -13.35
C ALA A 77 -23.63 -1.45 -12.28
N ASP A 78 -24.85 -1.06 -12.65
CA ASP A 78 -25.87 -0.60 -11.71
C ASP A 78 -26.27 -1.71 -10.72
N ALA A 79 -26.49 -2.92 -11.22
CA ALA A 79 -26.81 -4.07 -10.36
C ALA A 79 -25.68 -4.39 -9.38
N VAL A 80 -24.41 -4.37 -9.81
CA VAL A 80 -23.25 -4.59 -8.94
C VAL A 80 -23.17 -3.50 -7.88
N LEU A 81 -23.23 -2.21 -8.27
CA LEU A 81 -23.10 -1.09 -7.32
C LEU A 81 -24.23 -1.07 -6.29
N ASN A 82 -25.47 -1.43 -6.67
CA ASN A 82 -26.58 -1.55 -5.73
C ASN A 82 -26.36 -2.69 -4.71
N ASN A 83 -25.78 -3.82 -5.13
CA ASN A 83 -25.42 -4.92 -4.23
C ASN A 83 -24.23 -4.56 -3.32
N VAL A 84 -23.26 -3.77 -3.82
CA VAL A 84 -22.17 -3.23 -3.00
C VAL A 84 -22.72 -2.31 -1.91
N ASP A 85 -23.61 -1.37 -2.25
CA ASP A 85 -24.24 -0.49 -1.26
C ASP A 85 -25.02 -1.29 -0.20
N ALA A 86 -25.78 -2.32 -0.61
CA ALA A 86 -26.49 -3.20 0.32
C ALA A 86 -25.52 -3.94 1.26
N ALA A 87 -24.40 -4.46 0.73
CA ALA A 87 -23.39 -5.15 1.56
C ALA A 87 -22.73 -4.20 2.58
N LEU A 88 -22.44 -2.95 2.17
CA LEU A 88 -21.90 -1.93 3.08
C LEU A 88 -22.95 -1.46 4.11
N ALA A 89 -24.24 -1.48 3.75
CA ALA A 89 -25.32 -1.20 4.70
C ALA A 89 -25.40 -2.30 5.77
N ASP A 90 -25.41 -3.57 5.36
CA ASP A 90 -25.40 -4.70 6.26
C ASP A 90 -24.18 -4.64 7.22
N ALA A 91 -22.98 -4.37 6.69
CA ALA A 91 -21.78 -4.16 7.52
C ALA A 91 -21.94 -2.99 8.52
N THR A 92 -22.56 -1.88 8.11
CA THR A 92 -22.82 -0.74 9.00
C THR A 92 -23.72 -1.13 10.17
N ASP A 93 -24.77 -1.91 9.90
CA ASP A 93 -25.72 -2.36 10.93
C ASP A 93 -25.04 -3.29 11.95
N LEU A 94 -24.12 -4.17 11.51
CA LEU A 94 -23.30 -5.01 12.40
C LEU A 94 -22.46 -4.16 13.37
N PHE A 95 -21.87 -3.07 12.88
CA PHE A 95 -21.06 -2.18 13.73
C PHE A 95 -21.90 -1.35 14.70
N ILE A 96 -23.10 -0.95 14.32
CA ILE A 96 -24.05 -0.29 15.22
C ILE A 96 -24.44 -1.25 16.35
N GLU A 97 -24.67 -2.52 16.04
CA GLU A 97 -24.98 -3.55 17.05
C GLU A 97 -23.77 -3.80 17.96
N ALA A 98 -22.57 -4.00 17.42
CA ALA A 98 -21.34 -4.18 18.18
C ALA A 98 -21.06 -3.01 19.13
N LYS A 99 -21.25 -1.76 18.65
CA LYS A 99 -21.15 -0.55 19.48
C LYS A 99 -22.18 -0.52 20.58
N GLY A 100 -23.42 -0.94 20.31
CA GLY A 100 -24.48 -1.08 21.30
C GLY A 100 -24.09 -2.07 22.41
N ILE A 101 -23.51 -3.22 22.04
CA ILE A 101 -22.96 -4.20 22.97
C ILE A 101 -21.87 -3.56 23.81
N ALA A 102 -20.82 -2.98 23.18
CA ALA A 102 -19.71 -2.35 23.90
C ALA A 102 -20.22 -1.31 24.92
N SER A 103 -21.09 -0.41 24.50
CA SER A 103 -21.66 0.63 25.36
C SER A 103 -22.46 0.08 26.54
N SER A 104 -23.10 -1.07 26.38
CA SER A 104 -23.89 -1.71 27.45
C SER A 104 -23.02 -2.46 28.47
N GLN A 105 -21.76 -2.79 28.10
CA GLN A 105 -20.86 -3.59 28.93
C GLN A 105 -19.86 -2.74 29.73
N VAL A 106 -19.88 -1.43 29.59
CA VAL A 106 -19.09 -0.50 30.41
C VAL A 106 -19.92 -0.06 31.63
N GLY A 107 -19.36 -0.21 32.85
CA GLY A 107 -19.96 0.27 34.09
C GLY A 107 -20.57 -0.82 35.00
N VAL A 108 -21.14 -0.37 36.12
CA VAL A 108 -21.51 -1.15 37.31
C VAL A 108 -22.62 -2.21 37.06
N GLY A 109 -23.23 -2.24 35.90
CA GLY A 109 -24.36 -3.13 35.57
C GLY A 109 -24.00 -4.40 34.80
N SER A 110 -22.74 -4.56 34.42
CA SER A 110 -22.25 -5.70 33.66
C SER A 110 -21.34 -6.59 34.52
N ASP A 111 -21.55 -7.88 34.45
CA ASP A 111 -20.73 -8.89 35.12
C ASP A 111 -19.92 -9.72 34.08
N THR A 112 -18.93 -10.45 34.56
CA THR A 112 -18.04 -11.28 33.74
C THR A 112 -18.79 -12.32 32.92
N ASP A 113 -19.87 -12.90 33.45
CA ASP A 113 -20.65 -13.91 32.72
C ASP A 113 -21.49 -13.28 31.61
N THR A 114 -22.03 -12.08 31.85
CA THR A 114 -22.73 -11.29 30.82
C THR A 114 -21.76 -10.87 29.72
N ARG A 115 -20.58 -10.37 30.05
CA ARG A 115 -19.54 -10.02 29.07
C ARG A 115 -19.11 -11.22 28.23
N ARG A 116 -18.93 -12.39 28.85
CA ARG A 116 -18.61 -13.62 28.11
C ARG A 116 -19.71 -14.05 27.15
N ASN A 117 -20.99 -13.89 27.53
CA ASN A 117 -22.11 -14.17 26.64
C ASN A 117 -22.17 -13.19 25.48
N GLN A 118 -21.85 -11.91 25.71
CA GLN A 118 -21.77 -10.89 24.64
C GLN A 118 -20.59 -11.15 23.70
N ALA A 119 -19.48 -11.67 24.18
CA ALA A 119 -18.36 -12.08 23.31
C ALA A 119 -18.79 -13.13 22.27
N ALA A 120 -19.67 -14.08 22.63
CA ALA A 120 -20.22 -15.05 21.68
C ALA A 120 -21.15 -14.39 20.62
N VAL A 121 -21.82 -13.29 20.96
CA VAL A 121 -22.55 -12.49 19.96
C VAL A 121 -21.59 -11.82 19.00
N ILE A 122 -20.51 -11.22 19.50
CA ILE A 122 -19.46 -10.61 18.65
C ILE A 122 -18.83 -11.65 17.69
N ASP A 123 -18.60 -12.89 18.14
CA ASP A 123 -18.13 -13.95 17.24
C ASP A 123 -19.14 -14.22 16.10
N SER A 124 -20.44 -14.12 16.37
CA SER A 124 -21.47 -14.26 15.33
C SER A 124 -21.45 -13.09 14.35
N LEU A 125 -21.26 -11.85 14.84
CA LEU A 125 -21.11 -10.66 13.99
C LEU A 125 -19.85 -10.73 13.12
N LEU A 126 -18.74 -11.28 13.64
CA LEU A 126 -17.52 -11.53 12.87
C LEU A 126 -17.73 -12.49 11.70
N ILE A 127 -18.46 -13.60 11.93
CA ILE A 127 -18.81 -14.58 10.88
C ILE A 127 -19.66 -13.90 9.80
N GLU A 128 -20.61 -13.07 10.19
CA GLU A 128 -21.49 -12.36 9.25
C GLU A 128 -20.74 -11.28 8.48
N LEU A 129 -19.84 -10.54 9.14
CA LEU A 129 -18.97 -9.57 8.47
C LEU A 129 -18.04 -10.26 7.45
N PHE A 130 -17.45 -11.40 7.81
CA PHE A 130 -16.61 -12.19 6.90
C PHE A 130 -17.41 -12.68 5.67
N ALA A 131 -18.63 -13.15 5.88
CA ALA A 131 -19.53 -13.54 4.78
C ALA A 131 -19.88 -12.34 3.89
N THR A 132 -20.15 -11.17 4.49
CA THR A 132 -20.46 -9.93 3.79
C THR A 132 -19.24 -9.43 2.98
N ALA A 133 -18.03 -9.48 3.54
CA ALA A 133 -16.81 -9.11 2.86
C ALA A 133 -16.47 -10.00 1.66
N ASN A 134 -16.94 -11.27 1.68
CA ASN A 134 -16.76 -12.21 0.57
C ASN A 134 -17.97 -12.30 -0.37
N ARG A 135 -18.97 -11.43 -0.20
CA ARG A 135 -20.18 -11.45 -1.03
C ARG A 135 -19.83 -11.16 -2.49
N ASP A 136 -20.54 -11.86 -3.39
CA ASP A 136 -20.41 -11.69 -4.83
C ASP A 136 -21.77 -11.51 -5.51
N TYR A 137 -21.71 -11.04 -6.76
CA TYR A 137 -22.82 -11.07 -7.70
C TYR A 137 -22.33 -11.59 -9.06
N GLN A 138 -22.89 -12.70 -9.52
CA GLN A 138 -22.48 -13.36 -10.75
C GLN A 138 -20.95 -13.67 -10.81
N GLN A 139 -20.39 -14.16 -9.71
CA GLN A 139 -18.97 -14.47 -9.53
C GLN A 139 -18.04 -13.24 -9.54
N VAL A 140 -18.58 -12.04 -9.37
CA VAL A 140 -17.80 -10.82 -9.16
C VAL A 140 -17.84 -10.47 -7.68
N HIS A 141 -16.75 -10.70 -6.97
CA HIS A 141 -16.62 -10.30 -5.57
C HIS A 141 -16.49 -8.79 -5.45
N PHE A 142 -17.26 -8.19 -4.54
CA PHE A 142 -17.43 -6.72 -4.45
C PHE A 142 -16.20 -6.00 -3.95
N PHE A 143 -15.48 -6.61 -3.02
CA PHE A 143 -14.40 -5.99 -2.26
C PHE A 143 -13.00 -6.51 -2.62
N GLY A 144 -12.89 -7.24 -3.73
CA GLY A 144 -11.62 -7.76 -4.22
C GLY A 144 -10.78 -6.76 -5.04
N GLY A 145 -11.22 -5.51 -5.13
CA GLY A 145 -10.62 -4.55 -6.03
C GLY A 145 -10.79 -4.98 -7.49
N SER A 146 -9.69 -5.11 -8.22
CA SER A 146 -9.66 -5.66 -9.59
C SER A 146 -9.60 -7.20 -9.63
N ALA A 147 -9.22 -7.85 -8.52
CA ALA A 147 -9.12 -9.31 -8.39
C ALA A 147 -10.46 -9.92 -7.94
N THR A 148 -11.48 -9.86 -8.79
CA THR A 148 -12.87 -10.20 -8.45
C THR A 148 -13.22 -11.67 -8.55
N ALA A 149 -12.33 -12.52 -9.09
CA ALA A 149 -12.63 -13.94 -9.36
C ALA A 149 -12.49 -14.87 -8.14
N ARG A 150 -11.98 -14.37 -7.02
CA ARG A 150 -11.76 -15.13 -5.77
C ARG A 150 -12.32 -14.35 -4.59
N PRO A 151 -12.72 -15.04 -3.51
CA PRO A 151 -13.04 -14.37 -2.26
C PRO A 151 -11.89 -13.48 -1.80
N PRO A 152 -12.14 -12.18 -1.52
CA PRO A 152 -11.07 -11.26 -1.15
C PRO A 152 -10.57 -11.42 0.28
N MET A 153 -11.36 -12.03 1.17
CA MET A 153 -10.97 -12.28 2.55
C MET A 153 -10.83 -13.78 2.80
N GLU A 154 -9.75 -14.18 3.44
CA GLU A 154 -9.52 -15.55 3.89
C GLU A 154 -9.23 -15.58 5.40
N GLN A 155 -9.60 -16.67 6.05
CA GLN A 155 -9.23 -16.89 7.44
C GLN A 155 -7.82 -17.48 7.50
N LEU A 156 -6.94 -16.85 8.25
CA LEU A 156 -5.57 -17.28 8.47
C LEU A 156 -5.25 -17.18 9.96
N LEU A 157 -4.74 -18.27 10.56
CA LEU A 157 -4.48 -18.34 12.02
C LEU A 157 -5.72 -17.91 12.82
N SER A 158 -5.56 -16.97 13.77
CA SER A 158 -6.68 -16.44 14.58
C SER A 158 -7.37 -15.23 13.94
N GLY A 159 -6.99 -14.80 12.73
CA GLY A 159 -7.46 -13.56 12.11
C GLY A 159 -7.90 -13.72 10.66
N TYR A 160 -7.96 -12.61 9.95
CA TYR A 160 -8.44 -12.51 8.58
C TYR A 160 -7.42 -11.80 7.70
N ARG A 161 -7.09 -12.39 6.54
CA ARG A 161 -6.16 -11.83 5.56
C ARG A 161 -6.91 -11.37 4.31
N TYR A 162 -6.55 -10.20 3.82
CA TYR A 162 -7.04 -9.67 2.56
C TYR A 162 -6.14 -10.12 1.40
N THR A 163 -6.75 -10.63 0.34
CA THR A 163 -6.06 -11.13 -0.86
C THR A 163 -6.46 -10.39 -2.14
N GLY A 164 -7.33 -9.37 -2.02
CA GLY A 164 -7.70 -8.52 -3.14
C GLY A 164 -6.57 -7.62 -3.62
N GLN A 165 -6.74 -7.02 -4.80
CA GLN A 165 -5.72 -6.17 -5.42
C GLN A 165 -6.35 -5.01 -6.18
N GLY A 166 -5.68 -3.85 -6.17
CA GLY A 166 -6.07 -2.67 -6.94
C GLY A 166 -7.35 -1.99 -6.45
N ALA A 167 -7.64 -0.83 -7.02
CA ALA A 167 -8.69 0.07 -6.54
C ALA A 167 -10.12 -0.30 -7.01
N GLY A 168 -10.27 -1.29 -7.90
CA GLY A 168 -11.57 -1.73 -8.40
C GLY A 168 -11.54 -2.18 -9.85
N LEU A 169 -12.58 -2.91 -10.26
CA LEU A 169 -12.77 -3.37 -11.62
C LEU A 169 -13.42 -2.26 -12.45
N ALA A 170 -12.72 -1.75 -13.46
CA ALA A 170 -13.27 -0.86 -14.47
C ALA A 170 -13.88 -1.67 -15.61
N ASN A 171 -15.10 -1.31 -16.03
CA ASN A 171 -15.77 -1.91 -17.19
C ASN A 171 -15.90 -0.86 -18.30
N ASP A 172 -15.97 -1.33 -19.57
CA ASP A 172 -16.29 -0.45 -20.70
C ASP A 172 -17.78 -0.09 -20.67
N LEU A 173 -18.05 1.12 -20.21
CA LEU A 173 -19.37 1.70 -20.06
C LEU A 173 -19.69 2.73 -21.16
N GLY A 174 -18.81 2.88 -22.17
CA GLY A 174 -18.94 3.93 -23.18
C GLY A 174 -18.72 5.35 -22.65
N MET A 175 -18.07 5.49 -21.49
CA MET A 175 -17.82 6.76 -20.81
C MET A 175 -16.36 7.21 -21.01
N LEU A 176 -16.13 8.53 -21.13
CA LEU A 176 -14.79 9.11 -21.23
C LEU A 176 -13.92 8.80 -20.00
N ASN A 177 -14.54 8.83 -18.82
CA ASN A 177 -13.85 8.50 -17.55
C ASN A 177 -14.40 7.17 -17.05
N PRO A 178 -13.59 6.12 -16.96
CA PRO A 178 -14.02 4.83 -16.45
C PRO A 178 -14.51 4.95 -14.99
N ILE A 179 -15.44 4.09 -14.62
CA ILE A 179 -15.96 3.95 -13.26
C ILE A 179 -15.64 2.55 -12.79
N ASN A 180 -15.01 2.43 -11.61
CA ASN A 180 -14.87 1.14 -10.95
C ASN A 180 -16.23 0.72 -10.39
N ILE A 181 -16.64 -0.50 -10.72
CA ILE A 181 -17.92 -1.10 -10.27
C ILE A 181 -17.76 -1.92 -8.99
N THR A 182 -16.51 -2.19 -8.58
CA THR A 182 -16.14 -2.83 -7.33
C THR A 182 -15.32 -1.87 -6.47
N LEU A 183 -15.05 -2.24 -5.22
CA LEU A 183 -14.20 -1.51 -4.28
C LEU A 183 -12.97 -2.34 -3.89
N SER A 184 -11.91 -1.69 -3.45
CA SER A 184 -10.88 -2.38 -2.67
C SER A 184 -11.42 -2.72 -1.28
N GLY A 185 -10.85 -3.73 -0.65
CA GLY A 185 -11.18 -4.03 0.75
C GLY A 185 -10.80 -2.90 1.68
N GLU A 186 -9.70 -2.19 1.38
CA GLU A 186 -9.25 -1.03 2.17
C GLU A 186 -10.25 0.13 2.14
N ASP A 187 -10.81 0.43 0.96
CA ASP A 187 -11.86 1.45 0.83
C ASP A 187 -13.15 1.10 1.58
N ALA A 188 -13.39 -0.20 1.81
CA ALA A 188 -14.61 -0.69 2.44
C ALA A 188 -14.45 -0.95 3.94
N PHE A 189 -13.34 -1.55 4.37
CA PHE A 189 -13.17 -2.12 5.71
C PHE A 189 -11.99 -1.51 6.50
N GLY A 190 -11.43 -0.40 6.05
CA GLY A 190 -10.29 0.26 6.66
C GLY A 190 -8.95 -0.36 6.23
N ALA A 191 -7.87 0.02 6.89
CA ALA A 191 -6.55 -0.53 6.60
C ALA A 191 -6.56 -2.05 6.78
N LEU A 192 -6.08 -2.79 5.77
CA LEU A 192 -6.02 -4.26 5.79
C LEU A 192 -4.57 -4.77 5.87
N SER A 193 -3.64 -3.87 6.09
CA SER A 193 -2.25 -4.15 6.42
C SER A 193 -1.71 -3.07 7.36
N ALA A 194 -0.70 -3.44 8.17
CA ALA A 194 0.04 -2.53 9.01
C ALA A 194 1.53 -2.72 8.77
N ARG A 195 2.34 -1.66 8.98
CA ARG A 195 3.74 -1.66 8.60
C ARG A 195 4.63 -1.37 9.79
N VAL A 196 5.67 -2.20 9.98
CA VAL A 196 6.87 -1.85 10.72
C VAL A 196 7.86 -1.29 9.71
N THR A 197 8.07 0.02 9.75
CA THR A 197 9.04 0.68 8.87
C THR A 197 10.43 0.51 9.44
N GLY A 198 11.37 0.04 8.62
CA GLY A 198 12.78 -0.01 9.00
C GLY A 198 13.29 1.37 9.40
N ASN A 199 14.03 1.45 10.49
CA ASN A 199 14.50 2.72 11.07
C ASN A 199 15.95 3.05 10.70
N PHE A 200 16.67 2.15 10.05
CA PHE A 200 18.03 2.37 9.60
C PHE A 200 18.10 2.49 8.08
N ASP A 201 19.01 3.33 7.66
CA ASP A 201 19.43 3.44 6.28
C ASP A 201 20.37 2.25 5.97
N LEU A 202 19.92 1.40 5.08
CA LEU A 202 20.60 0.17 4.67
C LEU A 202 21.16 0.30 3.25
N ASP A 203 21.53 1.49 2.80
CA ASP A 203 22.06 1.73 1.46
C ASP A 203 23.18 0.74 1.13
N PRO A 204 23.01 -0.11 0.11
CA PRO A 204 23.98 -1.14 -0.18
C PRO A 204 25.30 -0.53 -0.63
N THR A 205 26.41 -1.09 -0.17
CA THR A 205 27.71 -0.70 -0.70
C THR A 205 27.78 -0.98 -2.19
N LEU A 206 28.26 0.00 -2.96
CA LEU A 206 28.43 -0.09 -4.39
C LEU A 206 29.43 -1.19 -4.77
N ALA A 207 29.12 -1.88 -5.85
CA ALA A 207 30.03 -2.79 -6.54
C ALA A 207 30.20 -2.35 -8.00
N ILE A 208 31.24 -2.83 -8.67
CA ILE A 208 31.50 -2.48 -10.07
C ILE A 208 30.35 -2.93 -11.01
N ASP A 209 29.60 -3.94 -10.63
CA ASP A 209 28.44 -4.47 -11.35
C ASP A 209 27.09 -3.88 -10.88
N THR A 210 27.11 -2.95 -9.90
CA THR A 210 25.90 -2.20 -9.50
C THR A 210 25.38 -1.43 -10.72
N ARG A 211 24.08 -1.63 -11.03
CA ARG A 211 23.44 -1.02 -12.19
C ARG A 211 23.08 0.43 -11.89
N LEU A 212 23.28 1.33 -12.84
CA LEU A 212 22.97 2.76 -12.68
C LEU A 212 21.46 3.03 -12.47
N VAL A 213 20.59 2.14 -12.95
CA VAL A 213 19.14 2.22 -12.72
C VAL A 213 18.74 1.86 -11.28
N ASP A 214 19.64 1.23 -10.53
CA ASP A 214 19.45 0.84 -9.13
C ASP A 214 20.08 1.89 -8.18
N LEU A 215 20.33 3.10 -8.65
CA LEU A 215 20.83 4.24 -7.86
C LEU A 215 19.74 5.31 -7.75
N ASN A 216 19.63 5.93 -6.58
CA ASN A 216 18.86 7.16 -6.41
C ASN A 216 19.65 8.39 -6.95
N GLY A 217 20.97 8.26 -7.06
CA GLY A 217 21.88 9.32 -7.47
C GLY A 217 22.07 10.38 -6.37
N ALA A 218 23.15 11.13 -6.44
CA ALA A 218 23.52 12.11 -5.40
C ALA A 218 22.48 13.22 -5.18
N ARG A 219 21.48 13.34 -6.07
CA ARG A 219 20.35 14.27 -5.92
C ARG A 219 19.04 13.59 -5.47
N GLY A 220 19.03 12.26 -5.33
CA GLY A 220 17.83 11.49 -4.97
C GLY A 220 16.75 11.43 -6.07
N LEU A 221 17.10 11.70 -7.34
CA LEU A 221 16.17 11.75 -8.48
C LEU A 221 16.43 10.66 -9.53
N GLY A 222 17.30 9.70 -9.21
CA GLY A 222 17.86 8.74 -10.15
C GLY A 222 19.05 9.30 -10.91
N VAL A 223 19.67 8.47 -11.74
CA VAL A 223 20.83 8.84 -12.56
C VAL A 223 20.39 9.07 -14.01
N THR A 224 20.60 10.29 -14.50
CA THR A 224 20.38 10.64 -15.90
C THR A 224 21.73 10.65 -16.62
N LEU A 225 21.91 9.81 -17.62
CA LEU A 225 23.16 9.71 -18.36
C LEU A 225 23.20 10.62 -19.57
N GLY A 226 24.36 11.19 -19.81
CA GLY A 226 24.66 12.10 -20.93
C GLY A 226 26.11 12.51 -20.97
N GLU A 227 26.41 13.64 -21.61
CA GLU A 227 27.77 14.18 -21.71
C GLU A 227 28.14 14.97 -20.45
N VAL A 228 29.39 14.82 -20.02
CA VAL A 228 30.02 15.60 -18.94
C VAL A 228 31.28 16.30 -19.44
N ASN A 229 31.57 17.47 -18.88
CA ASN A 229 32.83 18.15 -19.08
C ASN A 229 33.84 17.69 -18.04
N ILE A 230 35.06 17.37 -18.48
CA ILE A 230 36.19 16.97 -17.63
C ILE A 230 37.33 17.94 -17.87
N ASP A 231 37.80 18.58 -16.81
CA ASP A 231 38.99 19.44 -16.81
C ASP A 231 40.09 18.79 -15.97
N VAL A 232 41.19 18.42 -16.60
CA VAL A 232 42.35 17.84 -15.94
C VAL A 232 43.52 18.82 -16.03
N GLY A 233 43.77 19.54 -14.93
CA GLY A 233 44.88 20.50 -14.87
C GLY A 233 44.82 21.62 -15.91
N GLY A 234 43.63 22.06 -16.35
CA GLY A 234 43.40 23.09 -17.36
C GLY A 234 43.19 22.53 -18.78
N THR A 235 43.20 21.21 -18.97
CA THR A 235 42.85 20.55 -20.23
C THR A 235 41.41 20.08 -20.19
N LEU A 236 40.55 20.73 -20.98
CA LEU A 236 39.14 20.47 -21.06
C LEU A 236 38.82 19.42 -22.12
N SER A 237 38.03 18.39 -21.74
CA SER A 237 37.45 17.38 -22.65
C SER A 237 35.99 17.17 -22.34
N THR A 238 35.27 16.47 -23.23
CA THR A 238 33.88 16.09 -23.06
C THR A 238 33.75 14.57 -23.22
N LEU A 239 33.12 13.91 -22.26
CA LEU A 239 32.89 12.47 -22.25
C LEU A 239 31.39 12.17 -22.29
N ASP A 240 30.98 11.30 -23.21
CA ASP A 240 29.61 10.79 -23.31
C ASP A 240 29.48 9.49 -22.48
N LEU A 241 28.70 9.56 -21.40
CA LEU A 241 28.41 8.43 -20.51
C LEU A 241 27.09 7.71 -20.86
N SER A 242 26.40 8.07 -21.94
CA SER A 242 25.09 7.53 -22.31
C SER A 242 25.07 6.02 -22.54
N THR A 243 26.23 5.41 -22.79
CA THR A 243 26.39 3.96 -23.02
C THR A 243 26.75 3.15 -21.76
N ALA A 244 26.99 3.82 -20.64
CA ALA A 244 27.29 3.16 -19.37
C ALA A 244 26.02 2.49 -18.80
N HIS A 245 26.17 1.31 -18.23
CA HIS A 245 25.09 0.54 -17.61
C HIS A 245 25.36 0.25 -16.14
N THR A 246 26.61 0.22 -15.73
CA THR A 246 27.06 -0.09 -14.37
C THR A 246 27.97 1.01 -13.82
N VAL A 247 28.15 1.00 -12.50
CA VAL A 247 29.11 1.88 -11.82
C VAL A 247 30.52 1.62 -12.35
N GLY A 248 30.87 0.37 -12.63
CA GLY A 248 32.16 0.01 -13.24
C GLY A 248 32.36 0.56 -14.64
N ASP A 249 31.30 0.63 -15.47
CA ASP A 249 31.39 1.26 -16.79
C ASP A 249 31.70 2.74 -16.67
N VAL A 250 31.02 3.47 -15.77
CA VAL A 250 31.26 4.89 -15.50
C VAL A 250 32.70 5.09 -15.02
N ALA A 251 33.15 4.30 -14.05
CA ALA A 251 34.52 4.40 -13.52
C ALA A 251 35.57 4.18 -14.62
N ALA A 252 35.42 3.13 -15.43
CA ALA A 252 36.33 2.82 -16.51
C ALA A 252 36.37 3.89 -17.62
N MET A 253 35.19 4.44 -17.97
CA MET A 253 35.10 5.49 -19.01
C MET A 253 35.72 6.80 -18.50
N LEU A 254 35.45 7.19 -17.24
CA LEU A 254 36.08 8.37 -16.61
C LEU A 254 37.57 8.19 -16.49
N GLU A 255 38.05 7.03 -16.01
CA GLU A 255 39.48 6.74 -15.87
C GLU A 255 40.18 6.84 -17.22
N ALA A 256 39.65 6.22 -18.27
CA ALA A 256 40.20 6.25 -19.60
C ALA A 256 40.33 7.68 -20.17
N GLU A 257 39.31 8.53 -19.94
CA GLU A 257 39.35 9.93 -20.41
C GLU A 257 40.35 10.77 -19.62
N ILE A 258 40.37 10.64 -18.30
CA ILE A 258 41.30 11.38 -17.44
C ILE A 258 42.76 10.97 -17.73
N GLN A 259 43.01 9.68 -18.00
CA GLN A 259 44.34 9.14 -18.32
C GLN A 259 44.93 9.65 -19.64
N LEU A 260 44.12 10.25 -20.51
CA LEU A 260 44.65 10.93 -21.71
C LEU A 260 45.56 12.13 -21.34
N THR A 261 45.32 12.73 -20.16
CA THR A 261 46.11 13.89 -19.67
C THR A 261 46.94 13.50 -18.45
N ASP A 262 46.43 12.73 -17.50
CA ASP A 262 47.12 12.23 -16.31
C ASP A 262 47.13 10.70 -16.28
N ILE A 263 48.17 10.08 -16.82
CA ILE A 263 48.34 8.63 -16.92
C ILE A 263 48.34 7.90 -15.57
N THR A 264 48.49 8.64 -14.46
CA THR A 264 48.48 8.07 -13.11
C THR A 264 47.12 8.10 -12.45
N ALA A 265 46.14 8.71 -13.11
CA ALA A 265 44.79 8.80 -12.55
C ALA A 265 44.12 7.44 -12.46
N THR A 266 43.36 7.26 -11.39
CA THR A 266 42.50 6.10 -11.17
C THR A 266 41.11 6.58 -10.73
N VAL A 267 40.06 5.87 -11.18
CA VAL A 267 38.68 6.07 -10.75
C VAL A 267 38.16 4.76 -10.17
N VAL A 268 37.90 4.77 -8.89
CA VAL A 268 37.45 3.58 -8.15
C VAL A 268 36.20 3.90 -7.32
N ILE A 269 35.55 2.87 -6.79
CA ILE A 269 34.57 3.05 -5.74
C ILE A 269 35.33 3.33 -4.43
N SER A 270 34.91 4.34 -3.68
CA SER A 270 35.52 4.72 -2.40
C SER A 270 35.54 3.56 -1.40
N ALA A 271 36.44 3.59 -0.43
CA ALA A 271 36.50 2.57 0.61
C ALA A 271 35.22 2.46 1.45
N GLY A 272 34.43 3.54 1.51
CA GLY A 272 33.07 3.53 2.12
C GLY A 272 32.02 2.83 1.28
N GLY A 273 32.30 2.57 0.00
CA GLY A 273 31.42 1.85 -0.91
C GLY A 273 30.20 2.65 -1.36
N ASN A 274 30.22 3.97 -1.34
CA ASN A 274 29.05 4.80 -1.65
C ASN A 274 29.31 5.93 -2.66
N THR A 275 30.57 6.18 -3.04
CA THR A 275 30.94 7.27 -3.96
C THR A 275 32.00 6.81 -4.95
N PHE A 276 32.13 7.55 -6.06
CA PHE A 276 33.34 7.49 -6.90
C PHE A 276 34.47 8.21 -6.19
N GLU A 277 35.66 7.60 -6.16
CA GLU A 277 36.91 8.21 -5.70
C GLU A 277 37.82 8.39 -6.88
N ILE A 278 38.33 9.63 -7.08
CA ILE A 278 39.25 9.98 -8.13
C ILE A 278 40.57 10.31 -7.49
N ALA A 279 41.62 9.61 -7.91
CA ALA A 279 43.00 9.87 -7.52
C ALA A 279 43.87 10.18 -8.74
N GLY A 280 44.80 11.12 -8.62
CA GLY A 280 45.70 11.53 -9.71
C GLY A 280 46.75 12.51 -9.25
N ALA A 281 47.66 12.91 -10.17
CA ALA A 281 48.76 13.86 -9.90
C ALA A 281 48.29 15.32 -9.92
N GLY A 282 47.14 15.62 -10.49
CA GLY A 282 46.61 16.98 -10.63
C GLY A 282 45.12 17.08 -10.29
N PRO A 283 44.61 18.32 -10.18
CA PRO A 283 43.18 18.51 -9.93
C PRO A 283 42.35 18.09 -11.14
N VAL A 284 41.27 17.34 -10.86
CA VAL A 284 40.24 16.95 -11.84
C VAL A 284 38.95 17.64 -11.47
N THR A 285 38.30 18.32 -12.40
CA THR A 285 36.97 18.89 -12.21
C THR A 285 36.02 18.31 -13.23
N ILE A 286 34.88 17.78 -12.75
CA ILE A 286 33.84 17.21 -13.61
C ILE A 286 32.58 18.03 -13.39
N THR A 287 31.99 18.51 -14.49
CA THR A 287 30.82 19.39 -14.44
C THR A 287 29.81 19.01 -15.53
N ASP A 288 28.57 19.34 -15.29
CA ASP A 288 27.49 19.12 -16.25
C ASP A 288 27.56 20.11 -17.42
N LEU A 289 27.14 19.69 -18.60
CA LEU A 289 26.80 20.60 -19.69
C LEU A 289 25.54 21.39 -19.36
N THR A 290 25.34 22.52 -20.01
CA THR A 290 24.17 23.38 -19.79
C THR A 290 22.86 22.59 -19.99
N GLY A 291 22.11 22.41 -18.91
CA GLY A 291 20.83 21.66 -18.90
C GLY A 291 20.96 20.15 -18.71
N ALA A 292 22.18 19.63 -18.57
CA ALA A 292 22.44 18.26 -18.15
C ALA A 292 22.57 18.14 -16.61
N THR A 293 22.53 16.93 -16.09
CA THR A 293 22.62 16.64 -14.65
C THR A 293 23.43 15.38 -14.35
N THR A 294 24.12 14.85 -15.33
CA THR A 294 24.85 13.58 -15.25
C THR A 294 25.94 13.58 -14.18
N ALA A 295 26.79 14.64 -14.17
CA ALA A 295 27.84 14.77 -13.17
C ALA A 295 27.27 14.97 -11.77
N ALA A 296 26.23 15.78 -11.64
CA ALA A 296 25.53 16.01 -10.36
C ALA A 296 24.83 14.74 -9.85
N ASP A 297 24.17 13.97 -10.74
CA ASP A 297 23.51 12.71 -10.37
C ASP A 297 24.50 11.63 -9.94
N LEU A 298 25.68 11.58 -10.59
CA LEU A 298 26.76 10.65 -10.26
C LEU A 298 27.65 11.13 -9.10
N GLY A 299 27.29 12.24 -8.45
CA GLY A 299 28.05 12.77 -7.32
C GLY A 299 29.44 13.32 -7.68
N LEU A 300 29.68 13.60 -8.97
CA LEU A 300 30.98 14.02 -9.51
C LEU A 300 31.12 15.55 -9.59
N ASP A 301 30.02 16.29 -9.61
CA ASP A 301 30.02 17.77 -9.62
C ASP A 301 30.16 18.27 -8.17
N ILE A 302 31.43 18.39 -7.73
CA ILE A 302 31.78 18.88 -6.40
C ILE A 302 32.49 20.23 -6.46
N PRO A 303 32.17 21.15 -5.53
CA PRO A 303 32.84 22.46 -5.49
C PRO A 303 34.34 22.32 -5.30
N GLY A 304 35.12 22.82 -6.25
CA GLY A 304 36.57 22.72 -6.24
C GLY A 304 37.15 21.47 -6.89
N GLY A 305 36.32 20.58 -7.38
CA GLY A 305 36.73 19.35 -8.05
C GLY A 305 37.45 18.36 -7.14
N PHE A 306 38.21 17.46 -7.74
CA PHE A 306 39.03 16.43 -7.09
C PHE A 306 40.49 16.89 -7.05
N PRO A 307 41.00 17.49 -5.98
CA PRO A 307 42.32 18.11 -5.93
C PRO A 307 43.48 17.12 -5.88
N GLY A 308 43.20 15.80 -5.71
CA GLY A 308 44.22 14.78 -5.48
C GLY A 308 44.83 14.80 -4.06
N PRO A 309 45.57 13.78 -3.63
CA PRO A 309 45.91 12.56 -4.36
C PRO A 309 44.77 11.57 -4.51
N ALA A 310 43.75 11.59 -3.63
CA ALA A 310 42.54 10.79 -3.73
C ALA A 310 41.41 11.53 -3.00
N MET A 311 40.24 11.66 -3.63
CA MET A 311 39.05 12.27 -3.03
C MET A 311 37.79 11.57 -3.55
N GLY A 312 36.84 11.32 -2.63
CA GLY A 312 35.51 10.84 -2.95
C GLY A 312 34.56 11.94 -3.40
N GLY A 313 33.67 11.61 -4.30
CA GLY A 313 32.51 12.42 -4.69
C GLY A 313 31.42 12.46 -3.63
N ASN A 314 30.22 12.93 -4.01
CA ASN A 314 29.03 12.79 -3.17
C ASN A 314 28.49 11.37 -3.25
N ASP A 315 27.77 10.97 -2.21
CA ASP A 315 27.06 9.70 -2.15
C ASP A 315 26.07 9.58 -3.33
N ILE A 316 26.07 8.45 -4.01
CA ILE A 316 25.16 8.17 -5.14
C ILE A 316 24.00 7.25 -4.78
N ASP A 317 23.85 6.95 -3.51
CA ASP A 317 22.66 6.40 -2.87
C ASP A 317 22.14 5.16 -3.63
N ALA A 318 22.75 4.00 -3.33
CA ALA A 318 22.39 2.74 -3.96
C ALA A 318 21.08 2.19 -3.35
N ARG A 319 20.18 1.69 -4.21
CA ARG A 319 18.90 1.14 -3.79
C ARG A 319 19.01 -0.34 -3.45
N ILE A 320 18.32 -0.75 -2.41
CA ILE A 320 18.06 -2.17 -2.13
C ILE A 320 17.19 -2.72 -3.26
N THR A 321 17.57 -3.87 -3.77
CA THR A 321 16.80 -4.67 -4.74
C THR A 321 16.68 -6.10 -4.24
N ASP A 322 15.81 -6.90 -4.87
CA ASP A 322 15.71 -8.33 -4.56
C ASP A 322 17.04 -9.08 -4.70
N GLN A 323 17.95 -8.59 -5.55
CA GLN A 323 19.26 -9.21 -5.80
C GLN A 323 20.37 -8.69 -4.88
N THR A 324 20.10 -7.64 -4.11
CA THR A 324 21.09 -7.06 -3.20
C THR A 324 21.56 -8.12 -2.21
N LEU A 325 22.88 -8.26 -2.08
CA LEU A 325 23.49 -9.16 -1.12
C LEU A 325 23.31 -8.61 0.31
N VAL A 326 22.90 -9.44 1.25
CA VAL A 326 22.79 -9.00 2.66
C VAL A 326 24.14 -8.58 3.25
N THR A 327 25.25 -9.06 2.68
CA THR A 327 26.61 -8.67 3.08
C THR A 327 27.03 -7.28 2.58
N SER A 328 26.31 -6.70 1.61
CA SER A 328 26.52 -5.33 1.14
C SER A 328 25.71 -4.29 1.93
N LEU A 329 24.80 -4.72 2.81
CA LEU A 329 24.02 -3.82 3.65
C LEU A 329 24.88 -3.37 4.84
N PRO A 330 25.08 -2.05 5.04
CA PRO A 330 25.93 -1.54 6.10
C PRO A 330 25.31 -1.76 7.49
N GLY A 331 26.15 -1.84 8.51
CA GLY A 331 25.72 -1.94 9.90
C GLY A 331 25.18 -3.30 10.33
N LEU A 332 25.10 -4.29 9.43
CA LEU A 332 24.65 -5.64 9.76
C LEU A 332 25.79 -6.56 10.16
N THR A 333 25.65 -7.22 11.29
CA THR A 333 26.55 -8.30 11.71
C THR A 333 26.35 -9.53 10.83
N GLN A 334 27.44 -10.04 10.26
CA GLN A 334 27.43 -11.19 9.35
C GLN A 334 28.03 -12.44 9.99
N PRO A 335 27.47 -13.65 9.74
CA PRO A 335 26.18 -13.89 9.10
C PRO A 335 25.03 -13.33 9.93
N LEU A 336 23.87 -13.08 9.29
CA LEU A 336 22.66 -12.68 10.01
C LEU A 336 22.32 -13.72 11.09
N GLY A 337 21.76 -13.27 12.19
CA GLY A 337 21.34 -14.15 13.29
C GLY A 337 19.90 -14.67 13.12
N THR A 338 19.37 -15.15 14.24
CA THR A 338 17.98 -15.60 14.34
C THR A 338 17.11 -14.45 14.85
N ILE A 339 15.97 -14.25 14.21
CA ILE A 339 14.93 -13.30 14.67
C ILE A 339 13.69 -14.07 15.10
N ARG A 340 12.92 -13.51 16.03
CA ARG A 340 11.63 -14.05 16.46
C ARG A 340 10.50 -13.24 15.80
N LEU A 341 9.60 -13.95 15.15
CA LEU A 341 8.40 -13.37 14.55
C LEU A 341 7.17 -13.94 15.25
N SER A 342 6.28 -13.07 15.68
CA SER A 342 4.97 -13.47 16.19
C SER A 342 3.86 -12.81 15.42
N ASN A 343 2.76 -13.53 15.18
CA ASN A 343 1.53 -12.99 14.64
C ASN A 343 0.39 -14.01 14.82
N GLY A 344 -0.84 -13.54 15.05
CA GLY A 344 -2.03 -14.38 15.15
C GLY A 344 -1.92 -15.49 16.18
N GLY A 345 -1.26 -15.23 17.31
CA GLY A 345 -1.04 -16.18 18.40
C GLY A 345 0.01 -17.26 18.11
N GLN A 346 0.75 -17.15 17.00
CA GLN A 346 1.86 -18.04 16.66
C GLN A 346 3.19 -17.31 16.80
N VAL A 347 4.18 -18.02 17.34
CA VAL A 347 5.55 -17.54 17.49
C VAL A 347 6.48 -18.47 16.73
N ARG A 348 7.42 -17.92 15.95
CA ARG A 348 8.42 -18.67 15.19
C ARG A 348 9.77 -17.97 15.28
N ASP A 349 10.80 -18.74 15.56
CA ASP A 349 12.18 -18.31 15.45
C ASP A 349 12.68 -18.65 14.05
N LEU A 350 13.24 -17.66 13.35
CA LEU A 350 13.71 -17.76 11.97
C LEU A 350 15.22 -17.53 11.94
N ASP A 351 15.97 -18.57 11.59
CA ASP A 351 17.41 -18.50 11.36
C ASP A 351 17.69 -17.93 9.96
N LEU A 352 18.34 -16.78 9.91
CA LEU A 352 18.72 -16.08 8.70
C LEU A 352 20.21 -16.28 8.33
N SER A 353 20.94 -17.14 9.03
CA SER A 353 22.40 -17.32 8.86
C SER A 353 22.81 -17.82 7.47
N THR A 354 21.90 -18.44 6.74
CA THR A 354 22.12 -18.96 5.38
C THR A 354 21.60 -18.05 4.27
N VAL A 355 20.96 -16.94 4.63
CA VAL A 355 20.40 -16.00 3.67
C VAL A 355 21.52 -15.17 3.05
N THR A 356 21.54 -15.10 1.72
CA THR A 356 22.56 -14.38 0.96
C THR A 356 22.03 -13.14 0.25
N THR A 357 20.74 -13.10 -0.10
CA THR A 357 20.10 -11.98 -0.80
C THR A 357 18.85 -11.49 -0.09
N VAL A 358 18.44 -10.26 -0.37
CA VAL A 358 17.18 -9.69 0.13
C VAL A 358 15.97 -10.53 -0.30
N ARG A 359 15.97 -11.08 -1.52
CA ARG A 359 14.93 -12.02 -1.98
C ARG A 359 14.83 -13.25 -1.09
N GLU A 360 15.98 -13.85 -0.73
CA GLU A 360 15.99 -15.01 0.16
C GLU A 360 15.46 -14.67 1.55
N LEU A 361 15.80 -13.48 2.09
CA LEU A 361 15.25 -12.98 3.34
C LEU A 361 13.72 -12.86 3.28
N ARG A 362 13.20 -12.22 2.23
CA ARG A 362 11.75 -12.10 2.00
C ARG A 362 11.09 -13.47 1.96
N ASN A 363 11.61 -14.38 1.14
CA ASN A 363 11.08 -15.73 1.00
C ASN A 363 11.12 -16.50 2.32
N ALA A 364 12.19 -16.35 3.12
CA ALA A 364 12.32 -17.01 4.41
C ALA A 364 11.22 -16.56 5.39
N VAL A 365 10.97 -15.25 5.48
CA VAL A 365 9.90 -14.69 6.33
C VAL A 365 8.52 -15.15 5.84
N GLU A 366 8.23 -15.02 4.55
CA GLU A 366 6.93 -15.36 3.97
C GLU A 366 6.62 -16.86 4.07
N SER A 367 7.65 -17.72 4.03
CA SER A 367 7.50 -19.19 4.15
C SER A 367 6.95 -19.65 5.51
N LEU A 368 7.02 -18.80 6.54
CA LEU A 368 6.46 -19.09 7.85
C LEU A 368 4.92 -19.07 7.90
N ASN A 369 4.28 -18.50 6.87
CA ASN A 369 2.82 -18.35 6.78
C ASN A 369 2.18 -17.69 8.02
N LEU A 370 2.86 -16.68 8.57
CA LEU A 370 2.37 -15.90 9.70
C LEU A 370 1.51 -14.69 9.28
N GLY A 371 1.23 -14.51 7.97
CA GLY A 371 0.63 -13.27 7.47
C GLY A 371 1.57 -12.08 7.60
N ILE A 372 2.87 -12.33 7.53
CA ILE A 372 3.94 -11.31 7.53
C ILE A 372 4.62 -11.34 6.17
N ARG A 373 4.76 -10.17 5.54
CA ARG A 373 5.48 -9.97 4.27
C ARG A 373 6.59 -8.93 4.47
N VAL A 374 7.68 -9.11 3.77
CA VAL A 374 8.77 -8.12 3.74
C VAL A 374 8.72 -7.33 2.45
N GLU A 375 8.85 -6.03 2.54
CA GLU A 375 8.82 -5.09 1.43
C GLU A 375 10.04 -4.18 1.46
N ILE A 376 10.61 -3.90 0.29
CA ILE A 376 11.61 -2.85 0.15
C ILE A 376 10.86 -1.52 0.14
N ALA A 377 11.30 -0.54 0.92
CA ALA A 377 10.68 0.79 0.92
C ALA A 377 10.77 1.43 -0.49
N ASP A 378 9.83 2.32 -0.81
CA ASP A 378 9.81 3.01 -2.11
C ASP A 378 11.09 3.82 -2.36
N THR A 379 11.70 4.34 -1.30
CA THR A 379 13.00 5.01 -1.33
C THR A 379 14.15 4.06 -1.68
N GLY A 380 14.00 2.76 -1.42
CA GLY A 380 15.02 1.75 -1.67
C GLY A 380 16.11 1.67 -0.61
N ASP A 381 15.97 2.37 0.52
CA ASP A 381 16.96 2.52 1.58
C ASP A 381 16.74 1.61 2.80
N ARG A 382 15.59 0.97 2.91
CA ARG A 382 15.20 0.17 4.08
C ARG A 382 14.27 -0.98 3.76
N LEU A 383 14.13 -1.92 4.69
CA LEU A 383 13.16 -3.01 4.64
C LEU A 383 12.00 -2.73 5.60
N ASN A 384 10.79 -3.00 5.14
CA ASN A 384 9.57 -2.91 5.94
C ASN A 384 8.99 -4.31 6.17
N PHE A 385 8.49 -4.56 7.38
CA PHE A 385 7.74 -5.77 7.68
C PHE A 385 6.25 -5.42 7.74
N ILE A 386 5.46 -6.11 6.95
CA ILE A 386 4.04 -5.83 6.77
C ILE A 386 3.22 -6.91 7.45
N ASN A 387 2.38 -6.52 8.40
CA ASN A 387 1.33 -7.36 8.95
C ASN A 387 0.13 -7.33 8.00
N GLU A 388 -0.24 -8.47 7.41
CA GLU A 388 -1.41 -8.64 6.53
C GLU A 388 -2.57 -9.32 7.25
N LEU A 389 -2.46 -9.54 8.56
CA LEU A 389 -3.43 -10.29 9.35
C LEU A 389 -4.26 -9.36 10.24
N SER A 390 -5.48 -9.07 9.84
CA SER A 390 -6.45 -8.38 10.68
C SER A 390 -6.79 -9.22 11.91
N GLY A 391 -6.63 -8.66 13.10
CA GLY A 391 -6.77 -9.35 14.38
C GLY A 391 -5.53 -10.12 14.82
N GLY A 392 -4.41 -9.94 14.11
CA GLY A 392 -3.11 -10.45 14.50
C GLY A 392 -2.22 -9.34 15.07
N ASP A 393 -1.53 -9.66 16.17
CA ASP A 393 -0.54 -8.81 16.80
C ASP A 393 0.84 -9.23 16.33
N MET A 394 1.36 -8.50 15.35
CA MET A 394 2.69 -8.78 14.82
C MET A 394 3.76 -8.19 15.74
N SER A 395 4.78 -8.99 16.09
CA SER A 395 6.01 -8.46 16.65
C SER A 395 7.23 -9.06 15.97
N VAL A 396 8.31 -8.28 15.96
CA VAL A 396 9.64 -8.66 15.51
C VAL A 396 10.60 -8.45 16.67
N ALA A 397 11.28 -9.50 17.08
CA ALA A 397 12.12 -9.50 18.28
C ALA A 397 13.45 -10.21 18.05
N GLU A 398 14.39 -10.00 18.98
CA GLU A 398 15.66 -10.72 19.00
C GLU A 398 15.52 -12.10 19.67
N VAL A 399 16.44 -13.00 19.33
CA VAL A 399 16.57 -14.31 19.96
C VAL A 399 17.96 -14.44 20.60
N ALA A 400 17.98 -14.81 21.87
CA ALA A 400 19.20 -15.16 22.60
C ALA A 400 20.34 -14.11 22.54
N GLY A 401 19.99 -12.83 22.58
CA GLY A 401 20.95 -11.73 22.53
C GLY A 401 21.48 -11.40 21.13
N GLY A 402 20.77 -11.84 20.07
CA GLY A 402 21.00 -11.41 18.70
C GLY A 402 20.75 -9.91 18.52
N LEU A 403 21.19 -9.38 17.39
CA LEU A 403 21.05 -7.96 17.02
C LEU A 403 20.43 -7.77 15.64
N THR A 404 20.08 -8.86 14.95
CA THR A 404 19.67 -8.81 13.54
C THR A 404 18.40 -8.00 13.30
N ALA A 405 17.36 -8.16 14.12
CA ALA A 405 16.15 -7.35 14.01
C ALA A 405 16.41 -5.88 14.35
N THR A 406 17.28 -5.62 15.31
CA THR A 406 17.71 -4.27 15.71
C THR A 406 18.54 -3.62 14.61
N GLU A 407 19.54 -4.32 14.06
CA GLU A 407 20.41 -3.81 12.98
C GLU A 407 19.66 -3.61 11.66
N LEU A 408 18.67 -4.44 11.35
CA LEU A 408 17.74 -4.23 10.24
C LEU A 408 16.77 -3.05 10.49
N GLY A 409 16.73 -2.54 11.72
CA GLY A 409 15.82 -1.45 12.12
C GLY A 409 14.35 -1.87 12.24
N VAL A 410 14.05 -3.18 12.30
CA VAL A 410 12.68 -3.71 12.25
C VAL A 410 12.19 -4.30 13.58
N ARG A 411 13.01 -4.24 14.63
CA ARG A 411 12.59 -4.65 15.97
C ARG A 411 11.47 -3.77 16.47
N THR A 412 10.32 -4.35 16.83
CA THR A 412 9.12 -3.59 17.21
C THR A 412 9.28 -2.92 18.57
N PHE A 413 9.99 -3.55 19.52
CA PHE A 413 10.28 -2.99 20.83
C PHE A 413 11.77 -2.60 20.91
N ALA A 414 12.08 -1.36 20.58
CA ALA A 414 13.44 -0.82 20.54
C ALA A 414 13.52 0.52 21.29
N THR A 415 14.71 1.05 21.50
CA THR A 415 14.89 2.33 22.21
C THR A 415 14.22 3.51 21.53
N TRP A 416 14.07 3.46 20.22
CA TRP A 416 13.37 4.49 19.41
C TRP A 416 11.85 4.29 19.33
N THR A 417 11.30 3.16 19.81
CA THR A 417 9.85 2.91 19.79
C THR A 417 9.14 3.96 20.64
N ARG A 418 8.18 4.66 20.05
CA ARG A 418 7.42 5.71 20.73
C ARG A 418 6.45 5.10 21.73
N LEU A 419 6.29 5.77 22.87
CA LEU A 419 5.34 5.33 23.88
C LEU A 419 3.88 5.40 23.39
N ASP A 420 3.58 6.33 22.47
CA ASP A 420 2.25 6.48 21.86
C ASP A 420 1.87 5.29 20.96
N ASP A 421 2.86 4.55 20.42
CA ASP A 421 2.64 3.42 19.51
C ASP A 421 2.37 2.11 20.26
N LEU A 422 2.60 2.08 21.58
CA LEU A 422 2.39 0.89 22.40
C LEU A 422 0.89 0.62 22.63
N ASN A 423 0.56 -0.62 22.98
CA ASN A 423 -0.80 -1.05 23.33
C ASN A 423 -1.82 -0.71 22.23
N ASP A 424 -1.49 -0.99 20.96
CA ASP A 424 -2.33 -0.72 19.79
C ASP A 424 -2.64 0.77 19.59
N GLY A 425 -1.64 1.63 19.84
CA GLY A 425 -1.77 3.08 19.71
C GLY A 425 -2.55 3.74 20.86
N ARG A 426 -2.82 3.00 21.94
CA ARG A 426 -3.37 3.57 23.18
C ARG A 426 -2.31 4.34 23.95
N GLY A 427 -1.05 3.99 23.73
CA GLY A 427 0.09 4.59 24.41
C GLY A 427 0.22 4.15 25.86
N ILE A 428 0.98 4.95 26.61
CA ILE A 428 1.23 4.78 28.03
C ILE A 428 0.65 5.96 28.81
N GLN A 429 -0.13 5.68 29.84
CA GLN A 429 -0.70 6.72 30.69
C GLN A 429 0.26 7.08 31.82
N ILE A 430 1.05 8.13 31.58
CA ILE A 430 2.01 8.70 32.51
C ILE A 430 1.30 9.77 33.36
N ARG A 431 1.61 9.79 34.65
CA ARG A 431 1.15 10.83 35.56
C ARG A 431 2.16 11.98 35.61
N SER A 432 1.69 13.21 35.51
CA SER A 432 2.57 14.37 35.54
C SER A 432 1.81 15.66 35.95
N GLY A 433 2.55 16.61 36.47
CA GLY A 433 2.01 17.95 36.79
C GLY A 433 1.06 17.97 37.98
N SER A 434 1.18 17.00 38.89
CA SER A 434 0.39 16.96 40.11
C SER A 434 0.70 18.14 41.03
N VAL A 435 -0.35 18.67 41.68
CA VAL A 435 -0.23 19.73 42.67
C VAL A 435 -0.88 19.32 43.99
N ASP A 436 -0.27 19.70 45.10
CA ASP A 436 -0.84 19.52 46.42
C ASP A 436 -2.15 20.35 46.49
N PRO A 437 -3.31 19.70 46.73
CA PRO A 437 -4.60 20.37 46.74
C PRO A 437 -4.77 21.44 47.85
N ILE A 438 -3.88 21.42 48.87
CA ILE A 438 -3.93 22.37 50.02
C ILE A 438 -3.06 23.59 49.73
N THR A 439 -1.83 23.37 49.23
CA THR A 439 -0.84 24.43 49.03
C THR A 439 -0.83 25.00 47.63
N GLY A 440 -1.34 24.25 46.63
CA GLY A 440 -1.29 24.61 45.20
C GLY A 440 0.13 24.56 44.63
N LEU A 441 1.09 24.00 45.35
CA LEU A 441 2.48 23.81 44.88
C LEU A 441 2.62 22.48 44.14
N PRO A 442 3.62 22.34 43.21
CA PRO A 442 3.94 21.07 42.59
C PRO A 442 4.22 20.00 43.64
N ASP A 443 3.66 18.80 43.42
CA ASP A 443 3.85 17.63 44.27
C ASP A 443 4.51 16.49 43.47
N PRO A 444 5.86 16.47 43.37
CA PRO A 444 6.58 15.43 42.63
C PRO A 444 6.35 14.03 43.18
N ALA A 445 6.01 13.87 44.45
CA ALA A 445 5.73 12.56 45.03
C ALA A 445 4.42 11.95 44.48
N ALA A 446 3.48 12.81 44.07
CA ALA A 446 2.25 12.39 43.44
C ALA A 446 2.38 12.14 41.91
N ASP A 447 3.51 12.52 41.33
CA ASP A 447 3.85 12.25 39.91
C ASP A 447 4.61 10.92 39.70
N ILE A 448 5.00 10.22 40.79
CA ILE A 448 5.63 8.90 40.68
C ILE A 448 4.67 7.92 39.99
N ASP A 449 5.12 7.32 38.89
CA ASP A 449 4.33 6.38 38.11
C ASP A 449 4.36 4.96 38.67
N PHE A 450 5.53 4.50 39.07
CA PHE A 450 5.68 3.16 39.64
C PHE A 450 6.85 3.06 40.60
N ARG A 451 6.81 2.01 41.40
CA ARG A 451 7.86 1.64 42.36
C ARG A 451 8.44 0.29 42.00
N ILE A 452 9.76 0.19 42.04
CA ILE A 452 10.51 -1.06 41.94
C ILE A 452 10.98 -1.42 43.36
N ASP A 453 10.38 -2.45 43.93
CA ASP A 453 10.84 -3.02 45.21
C ASP A 453 11.98 -4.01 44.95
N LEU A 454 13.07 -3.90 45.72
CA LEU A 454 14.31 -4.64 45.50
C LEU A 454 14.50 -5.77 46.51
N LYS A 455 15.36 -6.73 46.17
CA LYS A 455 15.62 -7.93 46.98
C LYS A 455 16.10 -7.66 48.40
N ASP A 456 16.78 -6.53 48.63
CA ASP A 456 17.28 -6.14 49.95
C ASP A 456 16.23 -5.37 50.80
N GLY A 457 15.05 -5.15 50.26
CA GLY A 457 13.97 -4.39 50.89
C GLY A 457 14.03 -2.89 50.63
N SER A 458 15.01 -2.39 49.87
CA SER A 458 15.00 -1.01 49.38
C SER A 458 14.02 -0.86 48.22
N ALA A 459 13.67 0.37 47.91
CA ALA A 459 12.72 0.67 46.85
C ALA A 459 13.20 1.83 45.98
N LEU A 460 12.85 1.78 44.69
CA LEU A 460 13.16 2.79 43.69
C LEU A 460 11.85 3.36 43.13
N ASP A 461 11.61 4.64 43.34
CA ASP A 461 10.48 5.34 42.77
C ASP A 461 10.87 5.94 41.41
N VAL A 462 10.04 5.75 40.41
CA VAL A 462 10.27 6.19 39.03
C VAL A 462 9.14 7.09 38.56
N ASP A 463 9.54 8.26 38.05
CA ASP A 463 8.68 9.24 37.40
C ASP A 463 9.05 9.28 35.92
N LEU A 464 8.09 9.09 35.03
CA LEU A 464 8.24 9.10 33.58
C LEU A 464 7.85 10.41 32.92
N ALA A 465 7.65 11.49 33.70
CA ALA A 465 7.24 12.78 33.15
C ALA A 465 8.19 13.23 32.03
N GLY A 466 7.63 13.44 30.84
CA GLY A 466 8.37 13.86 29.66
C GLY A 466 8.97 12.73 28.80
N ALA A 467 8.90 11.47 29.23
CA ALA A 467 9.32 10.34 28.40
C ALA A 467 8.44 10.22 27.14
N GLN A 468 9.05 10.00 25.98
CA GLN A 468 8.37 9.85 24.68
C GLN A 468 8.69 8.53 24.00
N THR A 469 9.81 7.88 24.36
CA THR A 469 10.31 6.65 23.77
C THR A 469 10.64 5.62 24.85
N ILE A 470 10.78 4.37 24.44
CA ILE A 470 11.29 3.31 25.34
C ILE A 470 12.69 3.67 25.87
N GLY A 471 13.53 4.31 25.05
CA GLY A 471 14.84 4.81 25.50
C GLY A 471 14.72 5.75 26.68
N ASP A 472 13.78 6.70 26.64
CA ASP A 472 13.54 7.64 27.76
C ASP A 472 13.10 6.90 29.03
N VAL A 473 12.31 5.82 28.91
CA VAL A 473 11.91 4.99 30.06
C VAL A 473 13.12 4.29 30.69
N LEU A 474 14.01 3.71 29.86
CA LEU A 474 15.25 3.09 30.35
C LEU A 474 16.16 4.09 31.06
N ASP A 475 16.28 5.29 30.49
CA ASP A 475 17.06 6.40 31.04
C ASP A 475 16.46 6.92 32.35
N ALA A 476 15.13 7.03 32.44
CA ALA A 476 14.44 7.44 33.68
C ALA A 476 14.68 6.44 34.82
N ILE A 477 14.56 5.13 34.56
CA ILE A 477 14.85 4.10 35.56
C ILE A 477 16.31 4.16 36.00
N THR A 478 17.24 4.28 35.04
CA THR A 478 18.69 4.34 35.31
C THR A 478 19.05 5.61 36.09
N ALA A 479 18.45 6.76 35.73
CA ALA A 479 18.68 8.01 36.46
C ALA A 479 18.16 7.94 37.90
N ALA A 480 16.95 7.40 38.11
CA ALA A 480 16.38 7.20 39.43
C ALA A 480 17.27 6.28 40.28
N ALA A 481 17.76 5.18 39.71
CA ALA A 481 18.70 4.25 40.37
C ALA A 481 20.01 4.95 40.78
N ALA A 482 20.56 5.79 39.91
CA ALA A 482 21.77 6.56 40.20
C ALA A 482 21.56 7.58 41.33
N VAL A 483 20.45 8.29 41.36
CA VAL A 483 20.08 9.23 42.42
C VAL A 483 19.92 8.51 43.76
N ALA A 484 19.29 7.34 43.77
CA ALA A 484 19.13 6.51 44.97
C ALA A 484 20.40 5.75 45.36
N SER A 485 21.44 5.76 44.51
CA SER A 485 22.66 4.96 44.67
C SER A 485 22.38 3.44 44.79
N LEU A 486 21.37 2.97 44.05
CA LEU A 486 20.98 1.56 44.02
C LEU A 486 21.54 0.88 42.76
N PRO A 487 22.05 -0.37 42.87
CA PRO A 487 22.61 -1.09 41.73
C PRO A 487 21.51 -1.77 40.91
N VAL A 488 20.65 -0.94 40.28
CA VAL A 488 19.57 -1.36 39.39
C VAL A 488 19.90 -0.90 37.98
N THR A 489 19.67 -1.77 36.99
CA THR A 489 19.83 -1.46 35.58
C THR A 489 18.56 -1.84 34.81
N ALA A 490 18.18 -1.01 33.83
CA ALA A 490 17.12 -1.31 32.89
C ALA A 490 17.69 -1.38 31.48
N THR A 491 17.35 -2.44 30.74
CA THR A 491 17.82 -2.68 29.38
C THR A 491 16.68 -3.26 28.54
N LEU A 492 16.81 -3.23 27.21
CA LEU A 492 15.95 -4.06 26.37
C LEU A 492 16.20 -5.54 26.66
N ALA A 493 15.14 -6.35 26.59
CA ALA A 493 15.25 -7.80 26.73
C ALA A 493 16.19 -8.37 25.65
N ALA A 494 17.10 -9.24 26.07
CA ALA A 494 18.06 -9.91 25.18
C ALA A 494 17.40 -11.07 24.39
N ASP A 495 16.30 -11.62 24.90
CA ASP A 495 15.50 -12.65 24.24
C ASP A 495 14.03 -12.17 24.21
N GLY A 496 13.47 -12.04 23.03
CA GLY A 496 12.15 -11.43 22.84
C GLY A 496 12.16 -9.90 22.92
N ASN A 497 11.01 -9.33 23.21
CA ASN A 497 10.78 -7.90 23.40
C ASN A 497 10.44 -7.62 24.87
N GLY A 498 10.61 -6.38 25.28
CA GLY A 498 10.30 -5.89 26.61
C GLY A 498 11.46 -5.19 27.29
N ILE A 499 11.23 -4.71 28.53
CA ILE A 499 12.22 -4.09 29.39
C ILE A 499 12.68 -5.14 30.42
N THR A 500 13.97 -5.34 30.53
CA THR A 500 14.58 -6.17 31.55
C THR A 500 15.16 -5.28 32.67
N ILE A 501 14.61 -5.40 33.87
CA ILE A 501 15.11 -4.76 35.08
C ILE A 501 15.98 -5.77 35.79
N THR A 502 17.25 -5.42 36.08
CA THR A 502 18.19 -6.25 36.83
C THR A 502 18.50 -5.56 38.15
N ASP A 503 18.20 -6.25 39.23
CA ASP A 503 18.49 -5.87 40.60
C ASP A 503 19.78 -6.60 41.10
N ALA A 504 20.85 -5.85 41.26
CA ALA A 504 22.11 -6.38 41.79
C ALA A 504 22.28 -6.15 43.30
N THR A 505 21.23 -5.78 44.04
CA THR A 505 21.27 -5.68 45.52
C THR A 505 21.51 -7.06 46.15
N VAL A 506 21.99 -7.06 47.38
CA VAL A 506 22.24 -8.30 48.12
C VAL A 506 21.10 -8.56 49.09
N GLY A 507 20.18 -9.42 48.71
CA GLY A 507 19.00 -9.78 49.50
C GLY A 507 18.38 -11.10 49.05
N THR A 508 17.38 -11.58 49.80
CA THR A 508 16.63 -12.82 49.52
C THR A 508 15.19 -12.55 49.13
N GLY A 509 14.83 -11.28 49.03
CA GLY A 509 13.50 -10.84 48.57
C GLY A 509 13.36 -11.00 47.07
N ASP A 510 12.18 -10.69 46.57
CA ASP A 510 11.85 -10.66 45.15
C ASP A 510 11.92 -9.23 44.62
N THR A 511 12.35 -9.07 43.37
CA THR A 511 12.21 -7.81 42.66
C THR A 511 10.78 -7.71 42.12
N SER A 512 10.09 -6.63 42.43
CA SER A 512 8.71 -6.41 41.96
C SER A 512 8.47 -4.97 41.49
N VAL A 513 7.53 -4.80 40.59
CA VAL A 513 7.08 -3.49 40.09
C VAL A 513 5.61 -3.31 40.43
N THR A 514 5.32 -2.19 41.08
CA THR A 514 3.95 -1.81 41.49
C THR A 514 3.61 -0.42 41.01
N ALA A 515 2.42 -0.24 40.44
CA ALA A 515 1.90 1.07 40.05
C ALA A 515 1.74 1.99 41.26
N GLN A 516 2.01 3.27 41.10
CA GLN A 516 1.89 4.29 42.15
C GLN A 516 0.91 5.39 41.72
N ASN A 517 0.33 6.06 42.69
CA ASN A 517 -0.52 7.26 42.52
C ASN A 517 -1.67 7.10 41.51
N GLY A 518 -2.07 5.86 41.18
CA GLY A 518 -3.09 5.60 40.16
C GLY A 518 -2.59 5.81 38.73
N SER A 519 -1.26 5.83 38.51
CA SER A 519 -0.67 5.75 37.17
C SER A 519 -0.88 4.36 36.59
N PHE A 520 -1.09 4.27 35.30
CA PHE A 520 -1.16 3.03 34.55
C PHE A 520 0.15 2.71 33.81
N ALA A 521 1.18 3.53 33.93
CA ALA A 521 2.40 3.40 33.14
C ALA A 521 3.09 2.04 33.28
N ALA A 522 3.16 1.49 34.51
CA ALA A 522 3.75 0.17 34.74
C ALA A 522 2.95 -0.97 34.10
N GLU A 523 1.62 -0.87 34.11
CA GLU A 523 0.72 -1.85 33.49
C GLU A 523 0.80 -1.74 31.98
N ASP A 524 0.76 -0.51 31.45
CA ASP A 524 0.83 -0.24 30.00
C ASP A 524 2.20 -0.61 29.42
N LEU A 525 3.29 -0.58 30.21
CA LEU A 525 4.62 -1.11 29.87
C LEU A 525 4.77 -2.63 30.07
N GLY A 526 3.73 -3.30 30.61
CA GLY A 526 3.77 -4.73 30.90
C GLY A 526 4.76 -5.12 32.00
N MET A 527 5.12 -4.19 32.89
CA MET A 527 6.13 -4.40 33.93
C MET A 527 5.57 -4.84 35.29
N VAL A 528 4.24 -4.70 35.50
CA VAL A 528 3.62 -5.05 36.80
C VAL A 528 3.81 -6.53 37.10
N GLY A 529 4.35 -6.83 38.26
CA GLY A 529 4.57 -8.21 38.69
C GLY A 529 5.75 -8.36 39.65
N SER A 530 6.04 -9.59 40.03
CA SER A 530 7.17 -9.94 40.83
C SER A 530 7.90 -11.16 40.25
N THR A 531 9.17 -11.24 40.49
CA THR A 531 10.00 -12.37 40.10
C THR A 531 10.69 -12.96 41.32
N GLY A 532 10.80 -14.28 41.41
CA GLY A 532 11.59 -14.98 42.47
C GLY A 532 13.09 -14.83 42.32
N GLY A 533 13.58 -13.76 41.69
CA GLY A 533 14.98 -13.55 41.37
C GLY A 533 15.39 -12.09 41.22
N ALA A 534 16.55 -11.91 40.61
CA ALA A 534 17.20 -10.62 40.42
C ALA A 534 16.76 -9.89 39.11
N THR A 535 16.03 -10.57 38.26
CA THR A 535 15.72 -10.05 36.91
C THR A 535 14.23 -10.18 36.63
N LEU A 536 13.60 -9.05 36.31
CA LEU A 536 12.21 -8.98 35.85
C LEU A 536 12.21 -8.52 34.40
N THR A 537 11.54 -9.27 33.53
CA THR A 537 11.34 -8.87 32.12
C THR A 537 9.87 -8.60 31.88
N SER A 538 9.57 -7.42 31.29
CA SER A 538 8.22 -7.01 30.97
C SER A 538 7.64 -7.82 29.80
N GLU A 539 6.32 -7.79 29.65
CA GLU A 539 5.62 -8.31 28.47
C GLU A 539 5.90 -7.43 27.24
N ASP A 540 5.80 -8.02 26.03
CA ASP A 540 5.85 -7.26 24.78
C ASP A 540 4.54 -6.47 24.59
N ARG A 541 4.64 -5.16 24.63
CA ARG A 541 3.53 -4.22 24.42
C ARG A 541 3.66 -3.40 23.13
N ALA A 542 4.69 -3.67 22.33
CA ALA A 542 4.96 -3.00 21.07
C ALA A 542 4.57 -3.87 19.87
N THR A 543 3.38 -4.43 19.92
CA THR A 543 2.83 -5.18 18.78
C THR A 543 2.24 -4.24 17.74
N VAL A 544 2.26 -4.66 16.49
CA VAL A 544 1.72 -3.90 15.36
C VAL A 544 0.50 -4.63 14.81
N ALA A 545 -0.67 -4.08 15.09
CA ALA A 545 -1.95 -4.59 14.64
C ALA A 545 -2.43 -3.86 13.37
N VAL A 546 -3.23 -4.55 12.57
CA VAL A 546 -3.92 -3.99 11.41
C VAL A 546 -5.15 -3.23 11.89
N GLU A 547 -5.27 -1.93 11.60
CA GLU A 547 -6.40 -1.08 11.99
C GLU A 547 -7.59 -1.29 11.04
N SER A 548 -8.23 -2.45 11.12
CA SER A 548 -9.38 -2.84 10.30
C SER A 548 -10.62 -3.10 11.15
N VAL A 549 -11.77 -3.05 10.51
CA VAL A 549 -13.05 -3.41 11.11
C VAL A 549 -13.03 -4.81 11.75
N PHE A 550 -12.30 -5.77 11.16
CA PHE A 550 -12.15 -7.12 11.72
C PHE A 550 -11.35 -7.11 13.02
N THR A 551 -10.25 -6.35 13.05
CA THR A 551 -9.43 -6.22 14.25
C THR A 551 -10.21 -5.61 15.40
N HIS A 552 -11.00 -4.56 15.14
CA HIS A 552 -11.76 -3.89 16.20
C HIS A 552 -12.84 -4.78 16.80
N LEU A 553 -13.52 -5.62 15.99
CA LEU A 553 -14.45 -6.62 16.52
C LEU A 553 -13.75 -7.71 17.34
N LEU A 554 -12.59 -8.21 16.85
CA LEU A 554 -11.80 -9.20 17.60
C LEU A 554 -11.31 -8.61 18.93
N ARG A 555 -10.85 -7.35 18.95
CA ARG A 555 -10.46 -6.64 20.17
C ARG A 555 -11.61 -6.49 21.16
N LEU A 556 -12.82 -6.14 20.68
CA LEU A 556 -13.99 -6.09 21.56
C LEU A 556 -14.29 -7.46 22.16
N ARG A 557 -14.28 -8.52 21.33
CA ARG A 557 -14.49 -9.90 21.82
C ARG A 557 -13.50 -10.25 22.93
N ASP A 558 -12.20 -9.99 22.70
CA ASP A 558 -11.14 -10.38 23.63
C ASP A 558 -11.21 -9.53 24.93
N ALA A 559 -11.52 -8.24 24.83
CA ALA A 559 -11.76 -7.39 25.99
C ALA A 559 -12.97 -7.85 26.81
N LEU A 560 -14.04 -8.33 26.17
CA LEU A 560 -15.21 -8.92 26.84
C LEU A 560 -14.85 -10.23 27.54
N LEU A 561 -14.00 -11.07 26.94
CA LEU A 561 -13.57 -12.36 27.50
C LEU A 561 -12.62 -12.17 28.70
N THR A 562 -11.79 -11.13 28.68
CA THR A 562 -10.80 -10.82 29.71
C THR A 562 -11.30 -9.85 30.78
N ASP A 563 -12.56 -9.39 30.68
CA ASP A 563 -13.18 -8.43 31.61
C ASP A 563 -12.45 -7.04 31.63
N ASP A 564 -11.86 -6.64 30.47
CA ASP A 564 -11.13 -5.38 30.30
C ASP A 564 -12.06 -4.23 29.90
N GLU A 565 -12.54 -3.46 30.88
CA GLU A 565 -13.42 -2.29 30.64
C GLU A 565 -12.74 -1.21 29.81
N ARG A 566 -11.41 -1.02 29.93
CA ARG A 566 -10.66 -0.06 29.13
C ARG A 566 -10.61 -0.50 27.67
N GLY A 567 -10.35 -1.78 27.42
CA GLY A 567 -10.39 -2.38 26.08
C GLY A 567 -11.76 -2.29 25.42
N ILE A 568 -12.85 -2.55 26.20
CA ILE A 568 -14.24 -2.39 25.70
C ILE A 568 -14.51 -0.93 25.28
N THR A 569 -14.08 0.03 26.11
CA THR A 569 -14.27 1.47 25.82
C THR A 569 -13.51 1.88 24.56
N LEU A 570 -12.25 1.46 24.44
CA LEU A 570 -11.43 1.74 23.26
C LEU A 570 -12.03 1.16 21.98
N ALA A 571 -12.51 -0.08 22.03
CA ALA A 571 -13.19 -0.71 20.90
C ALA A 571 -14.43 0.08 20.47
N ALA A 572 -15.22 0.58 21.43
CA ALA A 572 -16.39 1.42 21.14
C ALA A 572 -16.01 2.72 20.40
N GLU A 573 -14.89 3.34 20.77
CA GLU A 573 -14.35 4.54 20.08
C GLU A 573 -13.87 4.22 18.66
N LYS A 574 -13.25 3.06 18.46
CA LYS A 574 -12.81 2.61 17.13
C LYS A 574 -14.01 2.37 16.21
N PHE A 575 -15.12 1.82 16.72
CA PHE A 575 -16.34 1.63 15.91
C PHE A 575 -16.94 2.92 15.38
N ASP A 576 -16.77 4.05 16.03
CA ASP A 576 -17.22 5.34 15.49
C ASP A 576 -16.47 5.71 14.20
N ARG A 577 -15.19 5.40 14.14
CA ARG A 577 -14.37 5.57 12.92
C ARG A 577 -14.79 4.58 11.84
N ASP A 578 -15.02 3.32 12.20
CA ASP A 578 -15.44 2.28 11.27
C ASP A 578 -16.79 2.61 10.62
N ILE A 579 -17.79 3.00 11.43
CA ILE A 579 -19.10 3.43 10.94
C ILE A 579 -18.96 4.65 10.01
N SER A 580 -18.10 5.60 10.36
CA SER A 580 -17.83 6.78 9.52
C SER A 580 -17.16 6.39 8.19
N GLY A 581 -16.17 5.50 8.20
CA GLY A 581 -15.51 4.96 7.01
C GLY A 581 -16.47 4.21 6.08
N LEU A 582 -17.32 3.33 6.66
CA LEU A 582 -18.37 2.63 5.91
C LEU A 582 -19.39 3.61 5.29
N ALA A 583 -19.75 4.67 5.99
CA ALA A 583 -20.65 5.70 5.47
C ALA A 583 -20.00 6.47 4.30
N GLU A 584 -18.69 6.76 4.37
CA GLU A 584 -17.93 7.37 3.28
C GLU A 584 -17.84 6.45 2.07
N ALA A 585 -17.53 5.17 2.28
CA ALA A 585 -17.54 4.16 1.22
C ALA A 585 -18.90 4.08 0.52
N ARG A 586 -20.00 4.06 1.27
CA ARG A 586 -21.36 4.08 0.73
C ARG A 586 -21.67 5.35 -0.05
N ALA A 587 -21.25 6.50 0.45
CA ALA A 587 -21.42 7.77 -0.26
C ALA A 587 -20.69 7.75 -1.61
N ASN A 588 -19.49 7.20 -1.66
CA ASN A 588 -18.71 7.02 -2.88
C ASN A 588 -19.42 6.10 -3.89
N VAL A 589 -19.90 4.93 -3.42
CA VAL A 589 -20.72 4.02 -4.25
C VAL A 589 -21.98 4.72 -4.77
N GLY A 590 -22.69 5.48 -3.94
CA GLY A 590 -23.85 6.24 -4.31
C GLY A 590 -23.58 7.31 -5.40
N VAL A 591 -22.40 7.92 -5.39
CA VAL A 591 -21.97 8.83 -6.47
C VAL A 591 -21.73 8.05 -7.76
N ARG A 592 -21.06 6.90 -7.70
CA ARG A 592 -20.82 6.03 -8.87
C ARG A 592 -22.14 5.54 -9.47
N SER A 593 -23.09 5.06 -8.65
CA SER A 593 -24.42 4.59 -9.07
C SER A 593 -25.20 5.71 -9.80
N ARG A 594 -25.22 6.93 -9.26
CA ARG A 594 -25.87 8.08 -9.93
C ARG A 594 -25.24 8.40 -11.28
N ARG A 595 -23.92 8.32 -11.41
CA ARG A 595 -23.22 8.51 -12.69
C ARG A 595 -23.61 7.44 -13.71
N VAL A 596 -23.69 6.16 -13.27
CA VAL A 596 -24.15 5.05 -14.11
C VAL A 596 -25.60 5.26 -14.55
N ALA A 597 -26.51 5.58 -13.64
CA ALA A 597 -27.92 5.86 -13.97
C ALA A 597 -28.07 7.01 -14.97
N THR A 598 -27.31 8.09 -14.81
CA THR A 598 -27.31 9.21 -15.78
C THR A 598 -26.76 8.75 -17.14
N ALA A 599 -25.75 7.88 -17.18
CA ALA A 599 -25.21 7.34 -18.41
C ALA A 599 -26.21 6.42 -19.12
N VAL A 600 -26.98 5.62 -18.39
CA VAL A 600 -28.07 4.79 -18.97
C VAL A 600 -29.05 5.65 -19.71
N LEU A 601 -29.60 6.69 -19.07
CA LEU A 601 -30.58 7.59 -19.70
C LEU A 601 -30.00 8.25 -20.96
N ARG A 602 -28.75 8.70 -20.90
CA ARG A 602 -28.11 9.32 -22.07
C ARG A 602 -27.90 8.34 -23.23
N GLU A 603 -27.42 7.11 -22.93
CA GLU A 603 -27.20 6.10 -23.97
C GLU A 603 -28.52 5.58 -24.57
N GLU A 604 -29.59 5.50 -23.78
CA GLU A 604 -30.94 5.21 -24.28
C GLU A 604 -31.43 6.27 -25.27
N ASP A 605 -31.31 7.56 -24.89
CA ASP A 605 -31.70 8.67 -25.75
C ASP A 605 -30.90 8.68 -27.07
N LEU A 606 -29.59 8.51 -26.98
CA LEU A 606 -28.71 8.46 -28.15
C LEU A 606 -29.00 7.25 -29.03
N ARG A 607 -29.32 6.10 -28.46
CA ARG A 607 -29.72 4.91 -29.22
C ARG A 607 -31.02 5.13 -29.96
N ILE A 608 -32.00 5.79 -29.33
CA ILE A 608 -33.28 6.15 -29.99
C ILE A 608 -33.03 7.10 -31.17
N GLN A 609 -32.14 8.11 -30.99
CA GLN A 609 -31.78 9.03 -32.07
C GLN A 609 -31.08 8.31 -33.24
N ASP A 610 -30.13 7.41 -32.96
CA ASP A 610 -29.45 6.65 -34.01
C ASP A 610 -30.40 5.70 -34.74
N MET A 611 -31.34 5.07 -34.03
CA MET A 611 -32.40 4.25 -34.63
C MET A 611 -33.34 5.09 -35.50
N ALA A 612 -33.69 6.30 -35.09
CA ALA A 612 -34.49 7.21 -35.88
C ALA A 612 -33.77 7.67 -37.16
N LEU A 613 -32.47 8.01 -37.06
CA LEU A 613 -31.62 8.34 -38.21
C LEU A 613 -31.52 7.15 -39.18
N ARG A 614 -31.33 5.94 -38.64
CA ARG A 614 -31.31 4.73 -39.45
C ARG A 614 -32.65 4.52 -40.19
N SER A 615 -33.77 4.68 -39.50
CA SER A 615 -35.13 4.59 -40.07
C SER A 615 -35.32 5.59 -41.20
N GLN A 616 -34.90 6.86 -41.04
CA GLN A 616 -34.97 7.88 -42.09
C GLN A 616 -34.21 7.51 -43.38
N VAL A 617 -33.08 6.77 -43.24
CA VAL A 617 -32.29 6.35 -44.42
C VAL A 617 -32.80 5.05 -45.02
N GLN A 618 -33.26 4.10 -44.21
CA GLN A 618 -33.57 2.74 -44.62
C GLN A 618 -35.05 2.52 -44.94
N ASP A 619 -35.98 3.16 -44.19
CA ASP A 619 -37.39 2.84 -44.27
C ASP A 619 -38.05 3.53 -45.46
N LEU A 620 -39.16 2.94 -45.93
CA LEU A 620 -39.94 3.43 -47.07
C LEU A 620 -40.92 4.51 -46.60
N ASP A 621 -40.92 5.66 -47.27
CA ASP A 621 -42.00 6.62 -47.14
C ASP A 621 -43.24 6.12 -47.92
N TYR A 622 -44.22 5.61 -47.20
CA TYR A 622 -45.45 5.08 -47.80
C TYR A 622 -46.28 6.14 -48.54
N THR A 623 -46.10 7.42 -48.22
CA THR A 623 -46.81 8.51 -48.92
C THR A 623 -46.21 8.82 -50.31
N GLU A 624 -44.88 8.59 -50.43
CA GLU A 624 -44.18 8.76 -51.72
C GLU A 624 -44.25 7.49 -52.60
N ALA A 625 -44.39 6.31 -51.95
CA ALA A 625 -44.43 5.01 -52.61
C ALA A 625 -45.85 4.59 -53.10
N SER A 626 -46.91 5.24 -52.64
CA SER A 626 -48.31 5.01 -53.05
C SER A 626 -48.76 5.94 -54.20
#